data_7f3c7a004e70383e14036044e483512d
#
_entry.id   7f3c7a004e70383e14036044e483512d
#
_cell.length_a   1.000
_cell.length_b   1.000
_cell.length_c   1.000
_cell.angle_alpha   90.00
_cell.angle_beta   90.00
_cell.angle_gamma   90.00
#
_symmetry.space_group_name_H-M   'P 1'
#
loop_
_entity.id
_entity.type
_entity.pdbx_description
1 polymer ?
#
loop_
_entity_poly.entity_id
_entity_poly.type
_entity_poly.pdbx_seq_one_letter_code
_entity_poly.pdbx_strand_id
1 'polypeptide(L)'
;MKNDRKIKHHLSEDLLMRYSNGTLCEAFSLAVATHISMCDDCRAALESYEAVGGALLDVSEPEEMSDDSFENVMALIEKEPAQTSQITLRSESDIPSALSDYIGGSLKDVKWRPIGLGVKQSLL
;
A
#
# COMPACT_ATOMS: atom_id res chain seq x y z
N MET A 1 15.23 -3.67 20.96
CA MET A 1 14.18 -3.06 21.82
C MET A 1 12.99 -2.77 20.92
N LYS A 2 11.89 -3.53 21.06
CA LYS A 2 10.63 -3.22 20.37
C LYS A 2 10.16 -1.88 20.95
N ASN A 3 10.09 -0.87 20.09
CA ASN A 3 9.56 0.44 20.47
C ASN A 3 8.02 0.29 20.56
N ASP A 4 7.54 -0.05 21.74
CA ASP A 4 6.12 -0.27 22.05
C ASP A 4 5.38 1.08 22.13
N ARG A 5 5.51 1.89 21.07
CA ARG A 5 4.71 3.09 20.92
C ARG A 5 3.34 2.67 20.42
N LYS A 6 2.44 2.38 21.35
CA LYS A 6 1.04 2.11 21.02
C LYS A 6 0.47 3.32 20.26
N ILE A 7 0.03 3.08 19.03
CA ILE A 7 -0.67 4.08 18.23
C ILE A 7 -1.99 4.39 18.93
N LYS A 8 -2.26 5.70 19.15
CA LYS A 8 -3.43 6.17 19.89
C LYS A 8 -4.53 6.73 18.98
N HIS A 9 -4.17 7.07 17.77
CA HIS A 9 -5.10 7.64 16.79
C HIS A 9 -5.23 6.67 15.64
N HIS A 10 -6.47 6.33 15.31
CA HIS A 10 -6.81 5.38 14.28
C HIS A 10 -7.49 6.11 13.11
N LEU A 11 -7.44 5.50 11.94
CA LEU A 11 -8.15 6.00 10.76
C LEU A 11 -9.66 5.83 10.96
N SER A 12 -10.44 6.73 10.37
CA SER A 12 -11.89 6.59 10.35
C SER A 12 -12.32 5.42 9.46
N GLU A 13 -13.45 4.83 9.78
CA GLU A 13 -14.05 3.75 8.98
C GLU A 13 -14.28 4.18 7.52
N ASP A 14 -14.70 5.43 7.29
CA ASP A 14 -14.88 6.00 5.94
C ASP A 14 -13.57 5.98 5.14
N LEU A 15 -12.44 6.34 5.74
CA LEU A 15 -11.15 6.30 5.08
C LEU A 15 -10.70 4.87 4.75
N LEU A 16 -10.89 3.94 5.68
CA LEU A 16 -10.56 2.53 5.46
C LEU A 16 -11.44 1.91 4.37
N MET A 17 -12.74 2.17 4.39
CA MET A 17 -13.68 1.68 3.38
C MET A 17 -13.35 2.25 1.99
N ARG A 18 -13.06 3.55 1.89
CA ARG A 18 -12.65 4.17 0.62
C ARG A 18 -11.31 3.67 0.11
N TYR A 19 -10.40 3.34 1.03
CA TYR A 19 -9.13 2.72 0.66
C TYR A 19 -9.35 1.32 0.08
N SER A 20 -10.15 0.47 0.74
CA SER A 20 -10.43 -0.90 0.30
C SER A 20 -11.11 -0.98 -1.07
N ASN A 21 -11.94 0.02 -1.42
CA ASN A 21 -12.63 0.07 -2.71
C ASN A 21 -11.95 0.96 -3.76
N GLY A 22 -10.75 1.48 -3.47
CA GLY A 22 -9.94 2.24 -4.43
C GLY A 22 -10.47 3.63 -4.77
N THR A 23 -11.35 4.24 -3.94
CA THR A 23 -11.96 5.55 -4.23
C THR A 23 -11.25 6.74 -3.58
N LEU A 24 -10.14 6.51 -2.88
CA LEU A 24 -9.30 7.60 -2.36
C LEU A 24 -8.41 8.17 -3.47
N CYS A 25 -8.10 9.47 -3.37
CA CYS A 25 -7.03 10.04 -4.18
C CYS A 25 -5.66 9.53 -3.68
N GLU A 26 -4.66 9.59 -4.54
CA GLU A 26 -3.32 9.02 -4.33
C GLU A 26 -2.68 9.45 -3.00
N ALA A 27 -2.74 10.75 -2.67
CA ALA A 27 -2.16 11.27 -1.44
C ALA A 27 -2.78 10.66 -0.17
N PHE A 28 -4.11 10.49 -0.14
CA PHE A 28 -4.79 9.85 0.98
C PHE A 28 -4.52 8.34 1.00
N SER A 29 -4.47 7.69 -0.16
CA SER A 29 -4.10 6.27 -0.27
C SER A 29 -2.71 6.02 0.31
N LEU A 30 -1.73 6.87 -0.01
CA LEU A 30 -0.38 6.79 0.56
C LEU A 30 -0.39 6.98 2.09
N ALA A 31 -1.16 7.95 2.59
CA ALA A 31 -1.27 8.19 4.03
C ALA A 31 -1.90 6.99 4.77
N VAL A 32 -2.96 6.40 4.19
CA VAL A 32 -3.60 5.19 4.73
C VAL A 32 -2.64 4.01 4.68
N ALA A 33 -2.00 3.74 3.54
CA ALA A 33 -1.02 2.65 3.38
C ALA A 33 0.12 2.77 4.40
N THR A 34 0.64 3.98 4.60
CA THR A 34 1.68 4.26 5.59
C THR A 34 1.18 3.97 7.01
N HIS A 35 -0.03 4.38 7.37
CA HIS A 35 -0.59 4.15 8.69
C HIS A 35 -0.84 2.66 8.96
N ILE A 36 -1.52 1.94 8.06
CA ILE A 36 -1.82 0.51 8.25
C ILE A 36 -0.57 -0.38 8.29
N SER A 37 0.55 0.08 7.71
CA SER A 37 1.82 -0.64 7.83
C SER A 37 2.38 -0.64 9.27
N MET A 38 1.90 0.27 10.13
CA MET A 38 2.35 0.44 11.51
C MET A 38 1.26 0.14 12.55
N CYS A 39 -0.01 0.12 12.17
CA CYS A 39 -1.15 0.00 13.05
C CYS A 39 -1.93 -1.30 12.80
N ASP A 40 -1.78 -2.27 13.71
CA ASP A 40 -2.44 -3.57 13.60
C ASP A 40 -3.97 -3.45 13.69
N ASP A 41 -4.49 -2.55 14.53
CA ASP A 41 -5.93 -2.33 14.70
C ASP A 41 -6.58 -1.83 13.40
N CYS A 42 -5.96 -0.84 12.73
CA CYS A 42 -6.47 -0.34 11.44
C CYS A 42 -6.30 -1.36 10.31
N ARG A 43 -5.24 -2.17 10.34
CA ARG A 43 -5.05 -3.25 9.38
C ARG A 43 -6.13 -4.31 9.52
N ALA A 44 -6.43 -4.77 10.74
CA ALA A 44 -7.50 -5.73 11.00
C ALA A 44 -8.89 -5.19 10.59
N ALA A 45 -9.14 -3.89 10.82
CA ALA A 45 -10.38 -3.26 10.36
C ALA A 45 -10.46 -3.24 8.82
N LEU A 46 -9.36 -2.93 8.13
CA LEU A 46 -9.30 -2.97 6.67
C LEU A 46 -9.59 -4.37 6.12
N GLU A 47 -8.98 -5.41 6.69
CA GLU A 47 -9.21 -6.81 6.31
C GLU A 47 -10.70 -7.19 6.37
N SER A 48 -11.45 -6.61 7.29
CA SER A 48 -12.90 -6.83 7.39
C SER A 48 -13.67 -6.27 6.20
N TYR A 49 -13.27 -5.11 5.67
CA TYR A 49 -13.88 -4.54 4.46
C TYR A 49 -13.48 -5.33 3.21
N GLU A 50 -12.24 -5.76 3.13
CA GLU A 50 -11.74 -6.59 2.02
C GLU A 50 -12.45 -7.95 1.99
N ALA A 51 -12.74 -8.55 3.14
CA ALA A 51 -13.51 -9.79 3.25
C ALA A 51 -14.94 -9.64 2.69
N VAL A 52 -15.59 -8.48 2.90
CA VAL A 52 -16.90 -8.20 2.28
C VAL A 52 -16.77 -8.13 0.76
N GLY A 53 -15.73 -7.46 0.25
CA GLY A 53 -15.44 -7.41 -1.20
C GLY A 53 -15.22 -8.80 -1.79
N GLY A 54 -14.45 -9.65 -1.11
CA GLY A 54 -14.22 -11.04 -1.50
C GLY A 54 -15.52 -11.85 -1.54
N ALA A 55 -16.37 -11.72 -0.53
CA ALA A 55 -17.67 -12.40 -0.49
C ALA A 55 -18.60 -11.97 -1.64
N LEU A 56 -18.54 -10.71 -2.05
CA LEU A 56 -19.30 -10.23 -3.22
C LEU A 56 -18.77 -10.83 -4.53
N LEU A 57 -17.46 -11.00 -4.66
CA LEU A 57 -16.87 -11.67 -5.81
C LEU A 57 -17.29 -13.15 -5.89
N ASP A 58 -17.31 -13.85 -4.75
CA ASP A 58 -17.68 -15.26 -4.67
C ASP A 58 -19.13 -15.55 -5.11
N VAL A 59 -20.05 -14.57 -4.95
CA VAL A 59 -21.45 -14.72 -5.38
C VAL A 59 -21.73 -14.12 -6.74
N SER A 60 -20.74 -13.50 -7.38
CA SER A 60 -20.86 -12.99 -8.75
C SER A 60 -20.90 -14.13 -9.76
N GLU A 61 -21.71 -13.98 -10.82
CA GLU A 61 -21.69 -14.95 -11.91
C GLU A 61 -20.31 -14.92 -12.60
N PRO A 62 -19.69 -16.09 -12.81
CA PRO A 62 -18.41 -16.15 -13.51
C PRO A 62 -18.57 -15.76 -14.98
N GLU A 63 -17.61 -15.02 -15.51
CA GLU A 63 -17.53 -14.74 -16.94
C GLU A 63 -16.83 -15.89 -17.65
N GLU A 64 -17.37 -16.30 -18.80
CA GLU A 64 -16.74 -17.34 -19.61
C GLU A 64 -15.43 -16.84 -20.21
N MET A 65 -14.38 -17.58 -20.00
CA MET A 65 -13.06 -17.31 -20.58
C MET A 65 -12.83 -18.24 -21.78
N SER A 66 -12.02 -17.79 -22.75
CA SER A 66 -11.63 -18.65 -23.89
C SER A 66 -10.75 -19.82 -23.40
N ASP A 67 -10.86 -20.97 -24.06
CA ASP A 67 -10.15 -22.20 -23.66
C ASP A 67 -8.63 -22.05 -23.63
N ASP A 68 -8.07 -21.12 -24.40
CA ASP A 68 -6.63 -20.82 -24.48
C ASP A 68 -6.19 -19.69 -23.52
N SER A 69 -7.08 -19.15 -22.69
CA SER A 69 -6.78 -18.05 -21.80
C SER A 69 -5.67 -18.39 -20.81
N PHE A 70 -5.68 -19.60 -20.27
CA PHE A 70 -4.67 -20.07 -19.32
C PHE A 70 -3.29 -20.16 -19.99
N GLU A 71 -3.20 -20.80 -21.16
CA GLU A 71 -1.97 -20.94 -21.92
C GLU A 71 -1.39 -19.59 -22.33
N ASN A 72 -2.25 -18.64 -22.72
CA ASN A 72 -1.84 -17.28 -23.06
C ASN A 72 -1.22 -16.54 -21.87
N VAL A 73 -1.82 -16.62 -20.68
CA VAL A 73 -1.28 -16.02 -19.48
C VAL A 73 0.05 -16.66 -19.08
N MET A 74 0.14 -17.99 -19.13
CA MET A 74 1.39 -18.70 -18.80
C MET A 74 2.51 -18.32 -19.78
N ALA A 75 2.21 -18.22 -21.07
CA ALA A 75 3.18 -17.79 -22.07
C ALA A 75 3.67 -16.34 -21.87
N LEU A 76 2.82 -15.45 -21.33
CA LEU A 76 3.22 -14.09 -20.97
C LEU A 76 4.19 -14.10 -19.77
N ILE A 77 3.87 -14.90 -18.74
CA ILE A 77 4.73 -15.04 -17.54
C ILE A 77 6.11 -15.60 -17.92
N GLU A 78 6.16 -16.59 -18.79
CA GLU A 78 7.41 -17.21 -19.25
C GLU A 78 8.26 -16.30 -20.14
N LYS A 79 7.63 -15.38 -20.87
CA LYS A 79 8.33 -14.43 -21.74
C LYS A 79 8.95 -13.26 -20.99
N GLU A 80 8.41 -12.89 -19.86
CA GLU A 80 9.03 -11.86 -19.06
C GLU A 80 10.32 -12.43 -18.43
N PRO A 81 11.50 -11.81 -18.72
CA PRO A 81 12.70 -12.17 -18.00
C PRO A 81 12.37 -11.98 -16.51
N ALA A 82 12.66 -13.01 -15.71
CA ALA A 82 12.49 -12.92 -14.26
C ALA A 82 13.18 -11.63 -13.80
N GLN A 83 12.40 -10.56 -13.69
CA GLN A 83 12.86 -9.38 -12.98
C GLN A 83 13.05 -9.89 -11.56
N THR A 84 14.27 -10.28 -11.27
CA THR A 84 14.71 -10.43 -9.90
C THR A 84 14.60 -9.03 -9.32
N SER A 85 13.37 -8.63 -8.98
CA SER A 85 13.18 -7.59 -7.98
C SER A 85 13.99 -8.13 -6.82
N GLN A 86 15.23 -7.66 -6.72
CA GLN A 86 15.95 -7.82 -5.49
C GLN A 86 15.03 -7.18 -4.46
N ILE A 87 14.23 -8.03 -3.80
CA ILE A 87 13.66 -7.69 -2.51
C ILE A 87 14.92 -7.49 -1.66
N THR A 88 15.50 -6.33 -1.81
CA THR A 88 16.45 -5.83 -0.85
C THR A 88 15.60 -5.79 0.41
N LEU A 89 15.80 -6.77 1.29
CA LEU A 89 15.36 -6.66 2.66
C LEU A 89 15.99 -5.36 3.14
N ARG A 90 15.26 -4.25 2.96
CA ARG A 90 15.70 -2.93 3.36
C ARG A 90 15.88 -3.02 4.85
N SER A 91 17.15 -3.11 5.26
CA SER A 91 17.54 -2.96 6.64
C SER A 91 16.87 -1.72 7.20
N GLU A 92 16.12 -1.89 8.30
CA GLU A 92 15.61 -0.86 9.21
C GLU A 92 15.61 0.57 8.63
N SER A 93 14.69 0.83 7.70
CA SER A 93 14.42 2.22 7.31
C SER A 93 13.62 2.85 8.45
N ASP A 94 14.02 4.04 8.89
CA ASP A 94 13.32 4.81 9.93
C ASP A 94 11.88 5.21 9.51
N ILE A 95 11.46 4.86 8.30
CA ILE A 95 10.17 5.20 7.70
C ILE A 95 9.48 3.97 7.11
N PRO A 96 8.14 3.93 7.11
CA PRO A 96 7.36 2.85 6.48
C PRO A 96 7.68 2.65 5.01
N SER A 97 7.64 1.39 4.55
CA SER A 97 7.98 1.02 3.18
C SER A 97 7.13 1.75 2.13
N ALA A 98 5.82 1.87 2.35
CA ALA A 98 4.93 2.58 1.44
C ALA A 98 5.40 4.02 1.17
N LEU A 99 5.82 4.75 2.22
CA LEU A 99 6.36 6.10 2.08
C LEU A 99 7.76 6.08 1.46
N SER A 100 8.63 5.15 1.89
CA SER A 100 9.98 5.00 1.36
C SER A 100 9.98 4.72 -0.14
N ASP A 101 9.07 3.89 -0.62
CA ASP A 101 8.95 3.53 -2.03
C ASP A 101 8.44 4.71 -2.86
N TYR A 102 7.50 5.49 -2.30
CA TYR A 102 6.95 6.66 -2.95
C TYR A 102 7.97 7.79 -3.11
N ILE A 103 8.79 8.06 -2.10
CA ILE A 103 9.84 9.09 -2.16
C ILE A 103 11.13 8.62 -2.84
N GLY A 104 11.21 7.34 -3.21
CA GLY A 104 12.37 6.76 -3.89
C GLY A 104 13.61 6.55 -3.01
N GLY A 105 13.46 6.50 -1.67
CA GLY A 105 14.59 6.28 -0.78
C GLY A 105 14.41 6.78 0.65
N SER A 106 15.46 7.37 1.21
CA SER A 106 15.49 7.90 2.58
C SER A 106 14.98 9.35 2.65
N LEU A 107 14.41 9.73 3.82
CA LEU A 107 14.08 11.13 4.09
C LEU A 107 15.27 12.08 3.97
N LYS A 108 16.51 11.58 4.04
CA LYS A 108 17.73 12.37 3.87
C LYS A 108 17.96 12.80 2.44
N ASP A 109 17.43 12.02 1.48
CA ASP A 109 17.60 12.26 0.03
C ASP A 109 16.52 13.19 -0.51
N VAL A 110 15.48 13.48 0.28
CA VAL A 110 14.36 14.34 -0.10
C VAL A 110 14.81 15.81 -0.17
N LYS A 111 14.48 16.48 -1.26
CA LYS A 111 14.76 17.90 -1.47
C LYS A 111 13.79 18.78 -0.70
N TRP A 112 14.09 19.04 0.55
CA TRP A 112 13.30 19.87 1.42
C TRP A 112 13.38 21.35 1.12
N ARG A 113 12.24 22.03 0.98
CA ARG A 113 12.11 23.49 0.82
C ARG A 113 11.58 24.09 2.13
N PRO A 114 12.24 25.09 2.72
CA PRO A 114 11.74 25.78 3.89
C PRO A 114 10.52 26.64 3.52
N ILE A 115 9.46 26.58 4.33
CA ILE A 115 8.24 27.40 4.17
C ILE A 115 8.00 28.35 5.34
N GLY A 116 8.92 28.41 6.30
CA GLY A 116 8.89 29.32 7.46
C GLY A 116 8.68 28.60 8.78
N LEU A 117 8.98 29.30 9.87
CA LEU A 117 8.81 28.82 11.25
C LEU A 117 9.40 27.43 11.54
N GLY A 118 10.49 27.07 10.88
CA GLY A 118 11.15 25.76 11.04
C GLY A 118 10.48 24.61 10.28
N VAL A 119 9.39 24.88 9.57
CA VAL A 119 8.69 23.88 8.74
C VAL A 119 9.33 23.79 7.37
N LYS A 120 9.47 22.57 6.86
CA LYS A 120 9.97 22.26 5.52
C LYS A 120 8.95 21.39 4.79
N GLN A 121 8.86 21.55 3.49
CA GLN A 121 8.02 20.71 2.61
C GLN A 121 8.82 20.15 1.44
N SER A 122 8.35 19.04 0.92
CA SER A 122 8.72 18.54 -0.40
C SER A 122 7.44 18.16 -1.14
N LEU A 123 7.37 18.48 -2.41
CA LEU A 123 6.31 18.03 -3.30
C LEU A 123 6.72 16.65 -3.83
N LEU A 124 5.84 15.69 -3.66
CA LEU A 124 5.99 14.31 -4.11
C LEU A 124 5.27 14.11 -5.44
#